data_90caa53fba8e58cc945ff1599539e900
#
_entry.id   90caa53fba8e58cc945ff1599539e900
#
_cell.length_a   1.000
_cell.length_b   1.000
_cell.length_c   1.000
_cell.angle_alpha   90.00
_cell.angle_beta   90.00
_cell.angle_gamma   90.00
#
_symmetry.space_group_name_H-M   'P 1'
#
loop_
_entity.id
_entity.type
_entity.pdbx_description
1 polymer ?
#
loop_
_entity_poly.entity_id
_entity_poly.type
_entity_poly.pdbx_seq_one_letter_code
_entity_poly.pdbx_strand_id
1 'polypeptide(L)'
;MQLTWHGHSTWHVTVGDTELLIDPFFDNPKTDLEPSDVETPDYVLLTHGHADHIAHAGEFSDATLVATPELVSYAQEEFGFEDAVGGMGMNLGGTVECGDAYVTMHRADHTNGIMTENDRSAGMPAGFVVSDTKPTQSADEESETFYHAGDTGLMTEMRDVVAPFLEPDAAAVPIGDHFTMGPWQAAVAVDWLDVDHAFPMHYDTFPPIEQDPDDFAREVRATGSDAEVHVLEADEPFDLGERLP
;
A
#
# COMPACT_ATOMS: atom_id res chain seq x y z
N MET A 1 -15.52 0.28 -2.24
CA MET A 1 -14.22 -0.42 -2.00
C MET A 1 -14.12 -0.77 -0.53
N GLN A 2 -13.63 -1.98 -0.20
CA GLN A 2 -13.42 -2.38 1.20
C GLN A 2 -11.92 -2.53 1.46
N LEU A 3 -11.47 -2.03 2.61
CA LEU A 3 -10.08 -2.03 3.03
C LEU A 3 -9.96 -2.80 4.34
N THR A 4 -9.01 -3.74 4.45
CA THR A 4 -8.69 -4.42 5.70
C THR A 4 -7.20 -4.34 5.96
N TRP A 5 -6.81 -3.80 7.11
CA TRP A 5 -5.43 -3.73 7.52
C TRP A 5 -5.07 -4.93 8.39
N HIS A 6 -4.03 -5.68 8.00
CA HIS A 6 -3.52 -6.85 8.75
C HIS A 6 -2.27 -6.53 9.58
N GLY A 7 -2.04 -5.25 9.85
CA GLY A 7 -0.83 -4.79 10.56
C GLY A 7 0.31 -4.46 9.62
N HIS A 8 1.30 -3.75 10.14
CA HIS A 8 2.46 -3.25 9.40
C HIS A 8 2.05 -2.51 8.13
N SER A 9 2.48 -2.97 6.95
CA SER A 9 2.08 -2.46 5.63
C SER A 9 1.17 -3.44 4.86
N THR A 10 0.63 -4.45 5.54
CA THR A 10 -0.21 -5.47 4.91
C THR A 10 -1.65 -4.99 4.80
N TRP A 11 -2.14 -4.84 3.57
CA TRP A 11 -3.51 -4.43 3.29
C TRP A 11 -4.21 -5.39 2.34
N HIS A 12 -5.44 -5.74 2.67
CA HIS A 12 -6.36 -6.44 1.79
C HIS A 12 -7.36 -5.43 1.24
N VAL A 13 -7.48 -5.35 -0.08
CA VAL A 13 -8.34 -4.40 -0.79
C VAL A 13 -9.31 -5.18 -1.66
N THR A 14 -10.61 -5.00 -1.44
CA THR A 14 -11.67 -5.62 -2.26
C THR A 14 -12.35 -4.56 -3.11
N VAL A 15 -12.36 -4.79 -4.43
CA VAL A 15 -13.04 -3.93 -5.41
C VAL A 15 -13.98 -4.80 -6.24
N GLY A 16 -15.29 -4.62 -6.08
CA GLY A 16 -16.25 -5.52 -6.70
C GLY A 16 -16.07 -6.97 -6.23
N ASP A 17 -15.79 -7.87 -7.18
CA ASP A 17 -15.50 -9.29 -6.90
C ASP A 17 -13.98 -9.58 -6.89
N THR A 18 -13.12 -8.56 -6.98
CA THR A 18 -11.65 -8.70 -7.07
C THR A 18 -10.98 -8.43 -5.74
N GLU A 19 -10.08 -9.31 -5.34
CA GLU A 19 -9.31 -9.23 -4.11
C GLU A 19 -7.82 -9.01 -4.38
N LEU A 20 -7.25 -7.99 -3.73
CA LEU A 20 -5.83 -7.62 -3.83
C LEU A 20 -5.21 -7.65 -2.43
N LEU A 21 -4.06 -8.30 -2.28
CA LEU A 21 -3.28 -8.33 -1.05
C LEU A 21 -1.96 -7.59 -1.27
N ILE A 22 -1.73 -6.52 -0.50
CA ILE A 22 -0.53 -5.68 -0.60
C ILE A 22 0.43 -6.05 0.52
N ASP A 23 1.71 -6.28 0.18
CA ASP A 23 2.83 -6.51 1.10
C ASP A 23 2.52 -7.53 2.22
N PRO A 24 2.30 -8.83 1.91
CA PRO A 24 1.91 -9.83 2.89
C PRO A 24 3.01 -10.12 3.92
N PHE A 25 2.80 -9.60 5.14
CA PHE A 25 3.65 -9.78 6.30
C PHE A 25 2.81 -9.96 7.57
N PHE A 26 2.57 -11.20 7.96
CA PHE A 26 1.73 -11.57 9.10
C PHE A 26 2.52 -11.78 10.41
N ASP A 27 3.86 -11.86 10.34
CA ASP A 27 4.75 -11.91 11.53
C ASP A 27 4.83 -10.53 12.22
N ASN A 28 3.69 -9.93 12.55
CA ASN A 28 3.61 -8.63 13.19
C ASN A 28 2.65 -8.65 14.41
N PRO A 29 2.85 -7.78 15.42
CA PRO A 29 2.10 -7.85 16.68
C PRO A 29 0.68 -7.30 16.62
N LYS A 30 0.20 -6.86 15.45
CA LYS A 30 -1.14 -6.26 15.30
C LYS A 30 -2.19 -7.30 14.92
N THR A 31 -1.81 -8.39 14.26
CA THR A 31 -2.71 -9.49 13.88
C THR A 31 -2.32 -10.80 14.55
N ASP A 32 -3.31 -11.64 14.80
CA ASP A 32 -3.13 -13.03 15.22
C ASP A 32 -3.31 -14.01 14.04
N LEU A 33 -3.58 -13.51 12.82
CA LEU A 33 -3.75 -14.34 11.61
C LEU A 33 -2.41 -14.89 11.13
N GLU A 34 -2.45 -16.16 10.71
CA GLU A 34 -1.39 -16.77 9.91
C GLU A 34 -1.74 -16.62 8.42
N PRO A 35 -0.77 -16.69 7.48
CA PRO A 35 -1.08 -16.63 6.04
C PRO A 35 -2.13 -17.63 5.58
N SER A 36 -2.18 -18.82 6.22
CA SER A 36 -3.16 -19.89 5.94
C SER A 36 -4.59 -19.58 6.36
N ASP A 37 -4.81 -18.55 7.17
CA ASP A 37 -6.15 -18.10 7.58
C ASP A 37 -6.75 -17.12 6.58
N VAL A 38 -5.94 -16.61 5.64
CA VAL A 38 -6.36 -15.69 4.58
C VAL A 38 -6.57 -16.45 3.28
N GLU A 39 -7.73 -16.26 2.64
CA GLU A 39 -7.98 -16.84 1.32
C GLU A 39 -7.01 -16.27 0.30
N THR A 40 -6.58 -17.08 -0.68
CA THR A 40 -5.68 -16.63 -1.73
C THR A 40 -6.36 -15.53 -2.55
N PRO A 41 -5.80 -14.31 -2.61
CA PRO A 41 -6.37 -13.22 -3.38
C PRO A 41 -6.21 -13.46 -4.89
N ASP A 42 -6.90 -12.67 -5.71
CA ASP A 42 -6.69 -12.68 -7.17
C ASP A 42 -5.32 -12.10 -7.54
N TYR A 43 -4.88 -11.08 -6.77
CA TYR A 43 -3.62 -10.38 -7.02
C TYR A 43 -2.83 -10.16 -5.73
N VAL A 44 -1.51 -10.36 -5.81
CA VAL A 44 -0.54 -9.93 -4.79
C VAL A 44 0.23 -8.73 -5.32
N LEU A 45 0.25 -7.63 -4.57
CA LEU A 45 0.97 -6.42 -4.89
C LEU A 45 2.19 -6.29 -3.98
N LEU A 46 3.39 -6.15 -4.53
CA LEU A 46 4.60 -5.95 -3.73
C LEU A 46 5.21 -4.58 -4.02
N THR A 47 5.30 -3.74 -2.98
CA THR A 47 5.84 -2.38 -3.08
C THR A 47 7.34 -2.38 -3.26
N HIS A 48 8.06 -3.23 -2.52
CA HIS A 48 9.50 -3.37 -2.57
C HIS A 48 9.98 -4.68 -1.94
N GLY A 49 11.28 -4.95 -1.96
CA GLY A 49 11.86 -6.26 -1.64
C GLY A 49 12.36 -6.45 -0.21
N HIS A 50 12.01 -5.58 0.75
CA HIS A 50 12.38 -5.82 2.15
C HIS A 50 11.57 -6.96 2.76
N ALA A 51 12.17 -7.67 3.72
CA ALA A 51 11.62 -8.90 4.27
C ALA A 51 10.25 -8.69 4.95
N ASP A 52 10.03 -7.54 5.56
CA ASP A 52 8.80 -7.15 6.24
C ASP A 52 7.67 -6.70 5.27
N HIS A 53 7.87 -6.89 3.97
CA HIS A 53 6.86 -6.69 2.92
C HIS A 53 6.64 -7.93 2.05
N ILE A 54 7.65 -8.80 1.94
CA ILE A 54 7.58 -9.95 1.04
C ILE A 54 7.63 -11.32 1.75
N ALA A 55 7.74 -11.33 3.10
CA ALA A 55 8.01 -12.58 3.84
C ALA A 55 7.01 -13.70 3.59
N HIS A 56 5.74 -13.37 3.43
CA HIS A 56 4.68 -14.36 3.20
C HIS A 56 4.12 -14.34 1.77
N ALA A 57 4.75 -13.61 0.84
CA ALA A 57 4.29 -13.55 -0.55
C ALA A 57 4.21 -14.96 -1.19
N GLY A 58 5.15 -15.85 -0.85
CA GLY A 58 5.18 -17.21 -1.37
C GLY A 58 3.97 -18.09 -1.00
N GLU A 59 3.29 -17.78 0.12
CA GLU A 59 2.08 -18.50 0.54
C GLU A 59 0.88 -18.22 -0.38
N PHE A 60 0.97 -17.14 -1.18
CA PHE A 60 -0.06 -16.69 -2.11
C PHE A 60 0.40 -16.78 -3.58
N SER A 61 1.35 -17.68 -3.89
CA SER A 61 1.97 -17.78 -5.22
C SER A 61 1.02 -18.24 -6.35
N ASP A 62 -0.18 -18.71 -6.02
CA ASP A 62 -1.25 -19.02 -6.98
C ASP A 62 -1.95 -17.75 -7.52
N ALA A 63 -1.75 -16.58 -6.87
CA ALA A 63 -2.26 -15.29 -7.31
C ALA A 63 -1.43 -14.70 -8.45
N THR A 64 -1.99 -13.72 -9.17
CA THR A 64 -1.25 -12.92 -10.15
C THR A 64 -0.42 -11.83 -9.47
N LEU A 65 0.90 -11.82 -9.71
CA LEU A 65 1.80 -10.85 -9.09
C LEU A 65 1.80 -9.48 -9.80
N VAL A 66 1.74 -8.42 -9.01
CA VAL A 66 1.87 -7.02 -9.44
C VAL A 66 3.08 -6.41 -8.72
N ALA A 67 4.18 -6.25 -9.43
CA ALA A 67 5.41 -5.67 -8.87
C ALA A 67 6.30 -5.13 -9.99
N THR A 68 7.46 -4.54 -9.64
CA THR A 68 8.49 -4.18 -10.62
C THR A 68 9.07 -5.43 -11.28
N PRO A 69 9.59 -5.34 -12.52
CA PRO A 69 10.12 -6.51 -13.22
C PRO A 69 11.23 -7.26 -12.46
N GLU A 70 12.08 -6.52 -11.74
CA GLU A 70 13.15 -7.09 -10.93
C GLU A 70 12.58 -7.91 -9.76
N LEU A 71 11.54 -7.40 -9.11
CA LEU A 71 10.89 -8.09 -7.98
C LEU A 71 10.05 -9.27 -8.47
N VAL A 72 9.39 -9.14 -9.64
CA VAL A 72 8.70 -10.28 -10.29
C VAL A 72 9.69 -11.40 -10.58
N SER A 73 10.86 -11.09 -11.17
CA SER A 73 11.88 -12.11 -11.47
C SER A 73 12.35 -12.83 -10.20
N TYR A 74 12.52 -12.10 -9.10
CA TYR A 74 12.88 -12.68 -7.81
C TYR A 74 11.76 -13.58 -7.26
N ALA A 75 10.52 -13.09 -7.24
CA ALA A 75 9.38 -13.81 -6.68
C ALA A 75 9.04 -15.09 -7.48
N GLN A 76 9.23 -15.06 -8.80
CA GLN A 76 9.10 -16.26 -9.65
C GLN A 76 10.17 -17.30 -9.33
N GLU A 77 11.41 -16.88 -9.07
CA GLU A 77 12.53 -17.76 -8.76
C GLU A 77 12.43 -18.35 -7.34
N GLU A 78 12.08 -17.53 -6.33
CA GLU A 78 12.20 -17.90 -4.93
C GLU A 78 10.85 -18.27 -4.28
N PHE A 79 9.74 -17.68 -4.73
CA PHE A 79 8.41 -17.88 -4.15
C PHE A 79 7.48 -18.74 -5.01
N GLY A 80 7.82 -18.97 -6.28
CA GLY A 80 7.09 -19.86 -7.15
C GLY A 80 5.90 -19.23 -7.88
N PHE A 81 5.78 -17.91 -7.95
CA PHE A 81 4.75 -17.27 -8.76
C PHE A 81 4.88 -17.69 -10.23
N GLU A 82 3.80 -18.19 -10.81
CA GLU A 82 3.76 -18.55 -12.25
C GLU A 82 3.27 -17.36 -13.09
N ASP A 83 2.34 -16.55 -12.55
CA ASP A 83 1.70 -15.44 -13.25
C ASP A 83 2.09 -14.08 -12.68
N ALA A 84 2.27 -13.11 -13.57
CA ALA A 84 2.45 -11.70 -13.25
C ALA A 84 1.77 -10.83 -14.30
N VAL A 85 1.32 -9.63 -13.93
CA VAL A 85 0.70 -8.69 -14.88
C VAL A 85 1.63 -8.44 -16.06
N GLY A 86 1.08 -8.54 -17.28
CA GLY A 86 1.86 -8.41 -18.52
C GLY A 86 2.95 -9.47 -18.71
N GLY A 87 2.98 -10.52 -17.88
CA GLY A 87 3.96 -11.61 -17.91
C GLY A 87 5.33 -11.28 -17.31
N MET A 88 5.55 -10.02 -16.89
CA MET A 88 6.84 -9.55 -16.36
C MET A 88 6.70 -8.45 -15.30
N GLY A 89 5.48 -8.16 -14.84
CA GLY A 89 5.20 -7.06 -13.93
C GLY A 89 4.94 -5.74 -14.63
N MET A 90 5.00 -4.66 -13.87
CA MET A 90 4.76 -3.29 -14.34
C MET A 90 5.84 -2.34 -13.84
N ASN A 91 5.80 -1.06 -14.24
CA ASN A 91 6.77 -0.08 -13.80
C ASN A 91 6.10 1.23 -13.41
N LEU A 92 6.85 2.09 -12.72
CA LEU A 92 6.39 3.37 -12.22
C LEU A 92 5.69 4.21 -13.29
N GLY A 93 4.53 4.77 -12.94
CA GLY A 93 3.67 5.55 -13.81
C GLY A 93 2.76 4.70 -14.71
N GLY A 94 2.89 3.36 -14.70
CA GLY A 94 1.99 2.47 -15.41
C GLY A 94 0.69 2.25 -14.63
N THR A 95 -0.40 1.98 -15.37
CA THR A 95 -1.67 1.51 -14.83
C THR A 95 -2.04 0.20 -15.49
N VAL A 96 -2.40 -0.80 -14.70
CA VAL A 96 -2.87 -2.12 -15.16
C VAL A 96 -4.29 -2.37 -14.66
N GLU A 97 -5.04 -3.13 -15.45
CA GLU A 97 -6.36 -3.64 -15.07
C GLU A 97 -6.18 -4.95 -14.31
N CYS A 98 -6.75 -5.04 -13.12
CA CYS A 98 -6.73 -6.17 -12.22
C CYS A 98 -8.18 -6.53 -11.86
N GLY A 99 -8.86 -7.33 -12.69
CA GLY A 99 -10.26 -7.63 -12.50
C GLY A 99 -11.15 -6.37 -12.51
N ASP A 100 -11.84 -6.12 -11.40
CA ASP A 100 -12.68 -4.92 -11.22
C ASP A 100 -11.88 -3.69 -10.77
N ALA A 101 -10.57 -3.85 -10.52
CA ALA A 101 -9.68 -2.79 -10.06
C ALA A 101 -8.73 -2.30 -11.15
N TYR A 102 -8.29 -1.05 -11.04
CA TYR A 102 -7.15 -0.49 -11.77
C TYR A 102 -6.04 -0.14 -10.76
N VAL A 103 -4.83 -0.63 -11.03
CA VAL A 103 -3.67 -0.42 -10.18
C VAL A 103 -2.67 0.45 -10.90
N THR A 104 -2.40 1.64 -10.36
CA THR A 104 -1.34 2.54 -10.83
C THR A 104 -0.15 2.45 -9.90
N MET A 105 1.03 2.08 -10.44
CA MET A 105 2.26 2.06 -9.65
C MET A 105 2.87 3.46 -9.60
N HIS A 106 3.09 3.97 -8.40
CA HIS A 106 3.77 5.24 -8.15
C HIS A 106 5.10 5.01 -7.43
N ARG A 107 6.08 5.88 -7.62
CA ARG A 107 7.38 5.74 -6.93
C ARG A 107 7.25 5.98 -5.43
N ALA A 108 8.14 5.37 -4.66
CA ALA A 108 8.41 5.68 -3.27
C ALA A 108 9.88 6.10 -3.09
N ASP A 109 10.16 6.98 -2.12
CA ASP A 109 11.53 7.39 -1.78
C ASP A 109 12.06 6.51 -0.64
N HIS A 110 12.58 5.34 -1.01
CA HIS A 110 13.08 4.33 -0.10
C HIS A 110 14.20 3.52 -0.75
N THR A 111 14.83 2.62 -0.01
CA THR A 111 15.75 1.62 -0.56
C THR A 111 14.98 0.38 -1.01
N ASN A 112 15.55 -0.40 -1.95
CA ASN A 112 14.90 -1.60 -2.48
C ASN A 112 15.92 -2.71 -2.73
N GLY A 113 16.60 -3.13 -1.66
CA GLY A 113 17.52 -4.25 -1.68
C GLY A 113 16.89 -5.49 -1.06
N ILE A 114 16.95 -6.63 -1.75
CA ILE A 114 16.61 -7.92 -1.16
C ILE A 114 17.85 -8.42 -0.44
N MET A 115 17.80 -8.43 0.88
CA MET A 115 18.92 -8.80 1.75
C MET A 115 19.05 -10.33 1.83
N THR A 116 19.67 -10.92 0.82
CA THR A 116 20.03 -12.35 0.74
C THR A 116 21.54 -12.49 0.79
N GLU A 117 22.06 -13.74 0.77
CA GLU A 117 23.50 -13.99 0.67
C GLU A 117 24.18 -13.31 -0.54
N ASN A 118 23.41 -12.93 -1.56
CA ASN A 118 23.89 -12.35 -2.83
C ASN A 118 23.37 -10.91 -3.08
N ASP A 119 22.82 -10.22 -2.11
CA ASP A 119 22.25 -8.87 -2.21
C ASP A 119 21.68 -8.55 -3.60
N ARG A 120 20.37 -8.74 -3.80
CA ARG A 120 19.70 -8.47 -5.10
C ARG A 120 18.98 -7.13 -5.04
N SER A 121 19.00 -6.40 -6.15
CA SER A 121 18.13 -5.23 -6.33
C SER A 121 16.73 -5.68 -6.73
N ALA A 122 15.72 -5.13 -6.09
CA ALA A 122 14.31 -5.33 -6.48
C ALA A 122 13.76 -4.19 -7.36
N GLY A 123 14.63 -3.41 -7.98
CA GLY A 123 14.25 -2.27 -8.81
C GLY A 123 14.04 -1.00 -7.99
N MET A 124 13.09 -0.17 -8.41
CA MET A 124 12.68 1.02 -7.66
C MET A 124 11.57 0.66 -6.67
N PRO A 125 11.61 1.20 -5.44
CA PRO A 125 10.49 1.03 -4.51
C PRO A 125 9.27 1.78 -5.02
N ALA A 126 8.09 1.28 -4.69
CA ALA A 126 6.83 1.79 -5.19
C ALA A 126 5.76 1.89 -4.09
N GLY A 127 4.73 2.68 -4.35
CA GLY A 127 3.42 2.61 -3.77
C GLY A 127 2.39 2.29 -4.85
N PHE A 128 1.17 2.04 -4.46
CA PHE A 128 0.07 1.71 -5.37
C PHE A 128 -1.12 2.63 -5.15
N VAL A 129 -1.71 3.10 -6.25
CA VAL A 129 -3.04 3.70 -6.23
C VAL A 129 -4.00 2.70 -6.84
N VAL A 130 -4.96 2.24 -6.06
CA VAL A 130 -5.99 1.28 -6.44
C VAL A 130 -7.30 2.03 -6.64
N SER A 131 -7.90 1.94 -7.82
CA SER A 131 -9.16 2.60 -8.18
C SER A 131 -10.17 1.59 -8.71
N ASP A 132 -11.45 1.81 -8.50
CA ASP A 132 -12.54 1.02 -9.11
C ASP A 132 -12.81 1.45 -10.55
N THR A 133 -12.35 2.62 -10.97
CA THR A 133 -12.43 3.10 -12.34
C THR A 133 -11.05 3.45 -12.89
N LYS A 134 -10.89 3.37 -14.22
CA LYS A 134 -9.63 3.69 -14.86
C LYS A 134 -9.29 5.18 -14.74
N PRO A 135 -8.16 5.56 -14.11
CA PRO A 135 -7.76 6.96 -14.03
C PRO A 135 -7.67 7.60 -15.43
N THR A 136 -8.38 8.70 -15.65
CA THR A 136 -8.38 9.44 -16.91
C THR A 136 -8.87 10.87 -16.70
N GLN A 137 -8.33 11.83 -17.48
CA GLN A 137 -8.75 13.24 -17.47
C GLN A 137 -10.18 13.46 -18.00
N SER A 138 -10.81 12.44 -18.56
CA SER A 138 -12.17 12.52 -19.13
C SER A 138 -13.20 11.67 -18.37
N ALA A 139 -12.86 11.21 -17.17
CA ALA A 139 -13.83 10.53 -16.33
C ALA A 139 -14.87 11.56 -15.83
N ASP A 140 -16.16 11.25 -16.07
CA ASP A 140 -17.29 12.01 -15.54
C ASP A 140 -17.91 11.28 -14.31
N GLU A 141 -17.29 10.18 -13.85
CA GLU A 141 -17.80 9.33 -12.78
C GLU A 141 -16.91 9.50 -11.52
N GLU A 142 -17.54 9.56 -10.36
CA GLU A 142 -16.87 9.50 -9.08
C GLU A 142 -16.24 8.11 -8.94
N SER A 143 -14.98 8.03 -8.53
CA SER A 143 -14.20 6.80 -8.32
C SER A 143 -13.92 6.63 -6.84
N GLU A 144 -13.93 5.40 -6.36
CA GLU A 144 -13.34 5.09 -5.06
C GLU A 144 -11.86 4.73 -5.27
N THR A 145 -10.97 5.52 -4.66
CA THR A 145 -9.52 5.42 -4.90
C THR A 145 -8.75 5.39 -3.59
N PHE A 146 -7.92 4.36 -3.43
CA PHE A 146 -7.05 4.13 -2.27
C PHE A 146 -5.59 4.23 -2.66
N TYR A 147 -4.81 5.05 -1.94
CA TYR A 147 -3.36 5.16 -2.09
C TYR A 147 -2.64 4.44 -0.95
N HIS A 148 -1.94 3.36 -1.27
CA HIS A 148 -0.96 2.72 -0.40
C HIS A 148 0.42 3.29 -0.72
N ALA A 149 0.98 4.09 0.18
CA ALA A 149 2.22 4.84 -0.10
C ALA A 149 3.46 3.96 -0.21
N GLY A 150 3.39 2.71 0.27
CA GLY A 150 4.57 1.88 0.49
C GLY A 150 5.48 2.49 1.56
N ASP A 151 6.69 1.99 1.65
CA ASP A 151 7.71 2.62 2.48
C ASP A 151 8.31 3.82 1.77
N THR A 152 8.15 5.00 2.36
CA THR A 152 8.60 6.24 1.70
C THR A 152 8.92 7.35 2.71
N GLY A 153 9.83 8.22 2.31
CA GLY A 153 9.93 9.57 2.83
C GLY A 153 8.84 10.48 2.27
N LEU A 154 8.77 11.73 2.76
CA LEU A 154 7.87 12.75 2.22
C LEU A 154 8.32 13.18 0.83
N MET A 155 7.46 13.03 -0.19
CA MET A 155 7.76 13.36 -1.58
C MET A 155 6.83 14.44 -2.11
N THR A 156 7.38 15.37 -2.89
CA THR A 156 6.58 16.42 -3.55
C THR A 156 5.60 15.86 -4.58
N GLU A 157 5.86 14.69 -5.11
CA GLU A 157 4.98 14.00 -6.07
C GLU A 157 3.62 13.63 -5.46
N MET A 158 3.52 13.49 -4.14
CA MET A 158 2.23 13.32 -3.46
C MET A 158 1.30 14.50 -3.74
N ARG A 159 1.86 15.74 -3.67
CA ARG A 159 1.13 16.98 -3.95
C ARG A 159 1.00 17.27 -5.44
N ASP A 160 2.07 17.02 -6.22
CA ASP A 160 2.18 17.52 -7.58
C ASP A 160 1.69 16.53 -8.64
N VAL A 161 1.55 15.23 -8.26
CA VAL A 161 1.15 14.15 -9.15
C VAL A 161 0.00 13.32 -8.59
N VAL A 162 0.14 12.75 -7.38
CA VAL A 162 -0.86 11.82 -6.84
C VAL A 162 -2.17 12.55 -6.57
N ALA A 163 -2.15 13.62 -5.80
CA ALA A 163 -3.35 14.40 -5.46
C ALA A 163 -4.09 14.91 -6.71
N PRO A 164 -3.46 15.63 -7.67
CA PRO A 164 -4.22 16.27 -8.75
C PRO A 164 -4.57 15.36 -9.94
N PHE A 165 -4.01 14.16 -10.04
CA PHE A 165 -4.20 13.29 -11.22
C PHE A 165 -4.69 11.89 -10.90
N LEU A 166 -4.49 11.42 -9.66
CA LEU A 166 -4.98 10.11 -9.22
C LEU A 166 -6.08 10.25 -8.14
N GLU A 167 -6.23 11.44 -7.57
CA GLU A 167 -7.34 11.90 -6.71
C GLU A 167 -7.78 10.84 -5.69
N PRO A 168 -6.88 10.37 -4.80
CA PRO A 168 -7.24 9.34 -3.82
C PRO A 168 -8.22 9.87 -2.77
N ASP A 169 -9.28 9.12 -2.48
CA ASP A 169 -10.20 9.39 -1.36
C ASP A 169 -9.58 8.99 -0.03
N ALA A 170 -8.71 7.98 -0.06
CA ALA A 170 -8.09 7.40 1.10
C ALA A 170 -6.60 7.14 0.89
N ALA A 171 -5.80 7.32 1.96
CA ALA A 171 -4.38 7.01 1.92
C ALA A 171 -3.89 6.28 3.17
N ALA A 172 -3.16 5.17 2.97
CA ALA A 172 -2.34 4.54 3.99
C ALA A 172 -0.90 5.06 3.88
N VAL A 173 -0.44 5.70 4.96
CA VAL A 173 0.89 6.34 5.01
C VAL A 173 1.73 5.79 6.16
N PRO A 174 3.01 5.49 5.95
CA PRO A 174 3.88 5.02 7.02
C PRO A 174 4.18 6.14 8.02
N ILE A 175 4.16 5.79 9.31
CA ILE A 175 4.44 6.72 10.40
C ILE A 175 5.60 6.28 11.32
N GLY A 176 6.32 5.21 10.97
CA GLY A 176 7.33 4.58 11.81
C GLY A 176 8.60 5.42 12.07
N ASP A 177 8.78 6.55 11.37
CA ASP A 177 9.89 7.52 11.47
C ASP A 177 11.24 6.95 11.01
N HIS A 178 11.89 6.14 11.77
CA HIS A 178 13.28 5.72 11.60
C HIS A 178 13.68 5.33 10.16
N PHE A 179 12.79 4.65 9.44
CA PHE A 179 13.02 4.16 8.06
C PHE A 179 12.12 4.84 7.02
N THR A 180 11.03 5.46 7.47
CA THR A 180 9.99 6.07 6.63
C THR A 180 9.65 7.47 7.16
N MET A 181 8.52 8.03 6.72
CA MET A 181 7.97 9.22 7.38
C MET A 181 7.68 8.96 8.85
N GLY A 182 7.87 9.97 9.69
CA GLY A 182 7.30 10.00 11.04
C GLY A 182 5.93 10.70 11.07
N PRO A 183 5.24 10.73 12.23
CA PRO A 183 3.88 11.29 12.36
C PRO A 183 3.73 12.69 11.76
N TRP A 184 4.71 13.59 11.98
CA TRP A 184 4.69 14.93 11.42
C TRP A 184 4.79 14.98 9.89
N GLN A 185 5.70 14.21 9.29
CA GLN A 185 5.88 14.19 7.83
C GLN A 185 4.68 13.51 7.14
N ALA A 186 4.17 12.43 7.74
CA ALA A 186 2.98 11.75 7.27
C ALA A 186 1.73 12.66 7.32
N ALA A 187 1.61 13.51 8.33
CA ALA A 187 0.55 14.53 8.40
C ALA A 187 0.65 15.56 7.28
N VAL A 188 1.86 15.98 6.91
CA VAL A 188 2.08 16.85 5.74
C VAL A 188 1.74 16.12 4.44
N ALA A 189 2.04 14.82 4.35
CA ALA A 189 1.66 14.00 3.20
C ALA A 189 0.14 13.92 3.04
N VAL A 190 -0.59 13.71 4.12
CA VAL A 190 -2.07 13.70 4.14
C VAL A 190 -2.64 15.03 3.67
N ASP A 191 -2.13 16.16 4.18
CA ASP A 191 -2.53 17.51 3.75
C ASP A 191 -2.26 17.74 2.25
N TRP A 192 -1.13 17.24 1.74
CA TRP A 192 -0.78 17.36 0.33
C TRP A 192 -1.59 16.46 -0.59
N LEU A 193 -2.01 15.28 -0.10
CA LEU A 193 -2.81 14.32 -0.84
C LEU A 193 -4.27 14.76 -0.97
N ASP A 194 -4.76 15.63 -0.05
CA ASP A 194 -6.13 16.15 0.00
C ASP A 194 -7.18 15.03 0.06
N VAL A 195 -6.88 13.98 0.87
CA VAL A 195 -7.74 12.80 1.04
C VAL A 195 -8.81 13.01 2.09
N ASP A 196 -9.95 12.31 1.97
CA ASP A 196 -10.99 12.29 2.99
C ASP A 196 -10.62 11.37 4.18
N HIS A 197 -9.90 10.26 3.91
CA HIS A 197 -9.55 9.23 4.90
C HIS A 197 -8.04 8.97 4.94
N ALA A 198 -7.46 9.02 6.15
CA ALA A 198 -6.04 8.75 6.36
C ALA A 198 -5.83 7.62 7.36
N PHE A 199 -4.98 6.66 7.00
CA PHE A 199 -4.66 5.49 7.80
C PHE A 199 -3.17 5.46 8.13
N PRO A 200 -2.77 5.44 9.43
CA PRO A 200 -1.38 5.20 9.80
C PRO A 200 -1.03 3.73 9.57
N MET A 201 0.14 3.46 9.00
CA MET A 201 0.69 2.11 8.84
C MET A 201 2.18 2.08 9.15
N HIS A 202 2.81 0.91 9.12
CA HIS A 202 4.25 0.70 9.31
C HIS A 202 4.76 1.28 10.64
N TYR A 203 4.10 0.95 11.75
CA TYR A 203 4.47 1.37 13.10
C TYR A 203 4.27 0.26 14.14
N ASP A 204 4.95 0.33 15.27
CA ASP A 204 4.89 -0.59 16.41
C ASP A 204 5.22 -2.07 16.12
N THR A 205 5.74 -2.40 14.94
CA THR A 205 6.14 -3.77 14.61
C THR A 205 7.49 -4.12 15.23
N PHE A 206 8.40 -3.16 15.22
CA PHE A 206 9.76 -3.31 15.76
C PHE A 206 10.11 -2.11 16.64
N PRO A 207 11.01 -2.27 17.67
CA PRO A 207 11.37 -1.18 18.56
C PRO A 207 11.82 0.13 17.87
N PRO A 208 12.56 0.11 16.72
CA PRO A 208 12.93 1.36 16.05
C PRO A 208 11.77 2.16 15.47
N ILE A 209 10.62 1.53 15.22
CA ILE A 209 9.44 2.15 14.59
C ILE A 209 8.24 2.26 15.54
N GLU A 210 8.49 2.25 16.86
CA GLU A 210 7.45 2.53 17.86
C GLU A 210 6.98 3.98 17.74
N GLN A 211 5.68 4.16 17.44
CA GLN A 211 5.04 5.47 17.30
C GLN A 211 3.62 5.44 17.87
N ASP A 212 3.19 6.57 18.40
CA ASP A 212 1.81 6.75 18.85
C ASP A 212 0.94 7.27 17.70
N PRO A 213 -0.04 6.51 17.19
CA PRO A 213 -0.92 6.96 16.11
C PRO A 213 -1.81 8.15 16.52
N ASP A 214 -2.03 8.40 17.82
CA ASP A 214 -2.70 9.60 18.30
C ASP A 214 -1.85 10.86 18.06
N ASP A 215 -0.53 10.73 18.06
CA ASP A 215 0.39 11.80 17.67
C ASP A 215 0.23 12.14 16.19
N PHE A 216 0.14 11.15 15.31
CA PHE A 216 -0.17 11.36 13.90
C PHE A 216 -1.52 12.06 13.69
N ALA A 217 -2.58 11.58 14.34
CA ALA A 217 -3.91 12.21 14.25
C ALA A 217 -3.89 13.65 14.76
N ARG A 218 -3.08 13.96 15.77
CA ARG A 218 -2.89 15.33 16.26
C ARG A 218 -2.16 16.21 15.24
N GLU A 219 -1.10 15.68 14.60
CA GLU A 219 -0.34 16.41 13.60
C GLU A 219 -1.19 16.66 12.33
N VAL A 220 -2.02 15.71 11.87
CA VAL A 220 -2.97 15.92 10.76
C VAL A 220 -3.93 17.07 11.07
N ARG A 221 -4.55 17.07 12.25
CA ARG A 221 -5.40 18.21 12.66
C ARG A 221 -4.63 19.54 12.70
N ALA A 222 -3.34 19.53 13.00
CA ALA A 222 -2.52 20.74 13.08
C ALA A 222 -2.15 21.31 11.71
N THR A 223 -2.16 20.54 10.62
CA THR A 223 -1.99 21.05 9.25
C THR A 223 -3.21 21.87 8.81
N GLY A 224 -4.38 21.58 9.33
CA GLY A 224 -5.67 22.15 8.91
C GLY A 224 -6.36 21.32 7.83
N SER A 225 -5.86 20.11 7.53
CA SER A 225 -6.52 19.14 6.68
C SER A 225 -7.88 18.74 7.26
N ASP A 226 -8.85 18.54 6.40
CA ASP A 226 -10.19 18.03 6.75
C ASP A 226 -10.23 16.48 6.80
N ALA A 227 -9.10 15.80 6.52
CA ALA A 227 -8.99 14.35 6.53
C ALA A 227 -9.35 13.73 7.89
N GLU A 228 -10.18 12.70 7.86
CA GLU A 228 -10.46 11.86 9.03
C GLU A 228 -9.35 10.80 9.19
N VAL A 229 -8.71 10.78 10.36
CA VAL A 229 -7.68 9.79 10.68
C VAL A 229 -8.32 8.57 11.34
N HIS A 230 -8.15 7.41 10.74
CA HIS A 230 -8.63 6.13 11.23
C HIS A 230 -7.47 5.28 11.74
N VAL A 231 -7.41 5.06 13.04
CA VAL A 231 -6.51 4.08 13.66
C VAL A 231 -7.27 2.76 13.73
N LEU A 232 -7.08 1.92 12.73
CA LEU A 232 -7.82 0.66 12.62
C LEU A 232 -7.33 -0.36 13.65
N GLU A 233 -8.26 -1.17 14.16
CA GLU A 233 -7.91 -2.48 14.71
C GLU A 233 -7.60 -3.41 13.53
N ALA A 234 -6.56 -4.23 13.65
CA ALA A 234 -6.20 -5.15 12.57
C ALA A 234 -7.32 -6.16 12.32
N ASP A 235 -7.42 -6.62 11.07
CA ASP A 235 -8.36 -7.64 10.60
C ASP A 235 -9.84 -7.21 10.55
N GLU A 236 -10.14 -5.95 10.91
CA GLU A 236 -11.49 -5.40 10.80
C GLU A 236 -11.66 -4.65 9.47
N PRO A 237 -12.71 -4.94 8.68
CA PRO A 237 -12.91 -4.27 7.40
C PRO A 237 -13.40 -2.83 7.57
N PHE A 238 -12.91 -1.93 6.74
CA PHE A 238 -13.35 -0.56 6.57
C PHE A 238 -13.98 -0.37 5.18
N ASP A 239 -15.21 0.14 5.12
CA ASP A 239 -15.92 0.39 3.86
C ASP A 239 -15.73 1.84 3.43
N LEU A 240 -15.01 2.09 2.33
CA LEU A 240 -14.67 3.43 1.86
C LEU A 240 -15.91 4.22 1.40
N GLY A 241 -16.91 3.52 0.85
CA GLY A 241 -18.16 4.12 0.36
C GLY A 241 -19.21 4.42 1.44
N GLU A 242 -19.03 3.98 2.66
CA GLU A 242 -19.92 4.32 3.78
C GLU A 242 -19.64 5.76 4.28
N ARG A 243 -20.37 6.74 3.75
CA ARG A 243 -20.40 8.06 4.38
C ARG A 243 -21.02 7.91 5.77
N LEU A 244 -20.23 8.13 6.81
CA LEU A 244 -20.73 8.18 8.19
C LEU A 244 -21.82 9.26 8.29
N PRO A 245 -22.93 9.00 8.99
CA PRO A 245 -24.10 9.85 9.04
C PRO A 245 -23.87 11.18 9.79
#